data_5f5333b1ae30863ac4b299e810f0af3e
#
_entry.id   5f5333b1ae30863ac4b299e810f0af3e
#
_cell.length_a   1.000
_cell.length_b   1.000
_cell.length_c   1.000
_cell.angle_alpha   90.00
_cell.angle_beta   90.00
_cell.angle_gamma   90.00
#
_symmetry.space_group_name_H-M   'P 1'
#
loop_
_entity.id
_entity.type
_entity.pdbx_description
1 polymer ?
#
loop_
_entity_poly.entity_id
_entity_poly.type
_entity_poly.pdbx_seq_one_letter_code
_entity_poly.pdbx_strand_id
1 'polypeptide(L)'
;MELNVGVVGVGVMGTYHAQVYAGLPGVRLVGVADPDPFRQAAIEQDLEVPAFANPEDLLGKVQAVSIASPTSLHYEQARMFLEAGVHVLLEKPMTRTMQEARELVRLAEKRGVVLQVGHIVRFYRAVNDLMSMVKTPWVLEARRIGNNRRIRDIGVVLDLMIHDLDLVLLLLREKPLRYSVVGRQVEGLDEYAQA
;
A
#
# COMPACT_ATOMS: atom_id res chain seq x y z
N MET A 1 21.60 -12.92 9.72
CA MET A 1 20.78 -12.05 10.61
C MET A 1 19.41 -11.95 9.95
N GLU A 2 18.34 -12.29 10.65
CA GLU A 2 16.98 -12.20 10.10
C GLU A 2 16.43 -10.79 10.31
N LEU A 3 15.62 -10.31 9.35
CA LEU A 3 14.91 -9.05 9.44
C LEU A 3 13.60 -9.26 10.20
N ASN A 4 13.43 -8.64 11.36
CA ASN A 4 12.18 -8.68 12.11
C ASN A 4 11.15 -7.76 11.45
N VAL A 5 10.01 -8.31 11.07
CA VAL A 5 8.93 -7.57 10.41
C VAL A 5 7.62 -7.73 11.16
N GLY A 6 6.75 -6.73 11.00
CA GLY A 6 5.37 -6.76 11.48
C GLY A 6 4.37 -6.39 10.40
N VAL A 7 3.09 -6.64 10.65
CA VAL A 7 1.99 -6.22 9.77
C VAL A 7 0.93 -5.48 10.57
N VAL A 8 0.51 -4.32 10.09
CA VAL A 8 -0.57 -3.50 10.66
C VAL A 8 -1.79 -3.57 9.75
N GLY A 9 -2.92 -4.01 10.32
CA GLY A 9 -4.14 -4.30 9.58
C GLY A 9 -4.07 -5.68 8.93
N VAL A 10 -4.75 -6.69 9.50
CA VAL A 10 -4.84 -8.04 8.94
C VAL A 10 -6.20 -8.31 8.30
N GLY A 11 -6.67 -7.36 7.50
CA GLY A 11 -7.70 -7.59 6.50
C GLY A 11 -7.17 -8.47 5.36
N VAL A 12 -7.84 -8.46 4.21
CA VAL A 12 -7.46 -9.31 3.07
C VAL A 12 -5.99 -9.11 2.66
N MET A 13 -5.56 -7.85 2.45
CA MET A 13 -4.19 -7.59 2.00
C MET A 13 -3.16 -7.86 3.10
N GLY A 14 -3.41 -7.42 4.33
CA GLY A 14 -2.47 -7.65 5.41
C GLY A 14 -2.30 -9.13 5.75
N THR A 15 -3.33 -9.95 5.63
CA THR A 15 -3.22 -11.41 5.76
C THR A 15 -2.27 -11.98 4.70
N TYR A 16 -2.38 -11.54 3.43
CA TYR A 16 -1.44 -11.97 2.39
C TYR A 16 0.00 -11.52 2.70
N HIS A 17 0.22 -10.29 3.21
CA HIS A 17 1.54 -9.83 3.61
C HIS A 17 2.11 -10.69 4.75
N ALA A 18 1.31 -10.99 5.78
CA ALA A 18 1.72 -11.83 6.90
C ALA A 18 2.11 -13.24 6.44
N GLN A 19 1.30 -13.87 5.61
CA GLN A 19 1.57 -15.20 5.04
C GLN A 19 2.85 -15.23 4.20
N VAL A 20 3.09 -14.19 3.39
CA VAL A 20 4.33 -14.07 2.61
C VAL A 20 5.53 -13.93 3.53
N TYR A 21 5.47 -13.07 4.55
CA TYR A 21 6.58 -12.88 5.48
C TYR A 21 6.87 -14.14 6.31
N ALA A 22 5.85 -14.88 6.71
CA ALA A 22 6.03 -16.14 7.44
C ALA A 22 6.81 -17.20 6.64
N GLY A 23 6.71 -17.17 5.29
CA GLY A 23 7.43 -18.08 4.41
C GLY A 23 8.70 -17.52 3.75
N LEU A 24 9.06 -16.25 4.00
CA LEU A 24 10.16 -15.59 3.27
C LEU A 24 11.51 -15.83 3.95
N PRO A 25 12.51 -16.45 3.29
CA PRO A 25 13.83 -16.66 3.86
C PRO A 25 14.51 -15.37 4.29
N GLY A 26 15.12 -15.36 5.48
CA GLY A 26 15.81 -14.20 6.03
C GLY A 26 14.91 -13.15 6.67
N VAL A 27 13.61 -13.42 6.72
CA VAL A 27 12.59 -12.56 7.35
C VAL A 27 11.94 -13.34 8.49
N ARG A 28 11.68 -12.65 9.59
CA ARG A 28 10.95 -13.18 10.74
C ARG A 28 9.73 -12.30 10.99
N LEU A 29 8.55 -12.84 10.79
CA LEU A 29 7.30 -12.19 11.21
C LEU A 29 7.21 -12.29 12.74
N VAL A 30 7.33 -11.16 13.43
CA VAL A 30 7.37 -11.11 14.91
C VAL A 30 6.02 -10.76 15.52
N GLY A 31 5.06 -10.34 14.72
CA GLY A 31 3.70 -10.07 15.16
C GLY A 31 2.89 -9.27 14.15
N VAL A 32 1.61 -9.21 14.43
CA VAL A 32 0.64 -8.41 13.65
C VAL A 32 -0.16 -7.50 14.57
N ALA A 33 -0.79 -6.45 14.03
CA ALA A 33 -1.67 -5.58 14.79
C ALA A 33 -2.98 -5.34 14.03
N ASP A 34 -4.11 -5.58 14.67
CA ASP A 34 -5.46 -5.27 14.14
C ASP A 34 -6.41 -5.06 15.34
N PRO A 35 -7.30 -4.04 15.33
CA PRO A 35 -8.23 -3.81 16.44
C PRO A 35 -9.32 -4.88 16.55
N ASP A 36 -9.55 -5.69 15.52
CA ASP A 36 -10.58 -6.74 15.49
C ASP A 36 -10.06 -8.03 16.15
N PRO A 37 -10.59 -8.45 17.32
CA PRO A 37 -10.13 -9.63 18.03
C PRO A 37 -10.36 -10.94 17.26
N PHE A 38 -11.35 -10.98 16.36
CA PHE A 38 -11.59 -12.17 15.53
C PHE A 38 -10.48 -12.33 14.49
N ARG A 39 -10.00 -11.22 13.91
CA ARG A 39 -8.87 -11.25 12.98
C ARG A 39 -7.57 -11.58 13.69
N GLN A 40 -7.36 -11.05 14.90
CA GLN A 40 -6.22 -11.41 15.74
C GLN A 40 -6.17 -12.91 15.97
N ALA A 41 -7.25 -13.49 16.51
CA ALA A 41 -7.35 -14.92 16.80
C ALA A 41 -7.13 -15.79 15.54
N ALA A 42 -7.69 -15.38 14.39
CA ALA A 42 -7.53 -16.11 13.15
C ALA A 42 -6.06 -16.15 12.68
N ILE A 43 -5.35 -15.02 12.75
CA ILE A 43 -3.95 -14.92 12.33
C ILE A 43 -3.02 -15.64 13.33
N GLU A 44 -3.28 -15.56 14.63
CA GLU A 44 -2.53 -16.30 15.66
C GLU A 44 -2.64 -17.82 15.45
N GLN A 45 -3.83 -18.30 15.11
CA GLN A 45 -4.08 -19.70 14.83
C GLN A 45 -3.40 -20.16 13.53
N ASP A 46 -3.42 -19.33 12.48
CA ASP A 46 -2.92 -19.68 11.14
C ASP A 46 -1.38 -19.63 11.06
N LEU A 47 -0.76 -18.63 11.67
CA LEU A 47 0.68 -18.35 11.52
C LEU A 47 1.48 -18.51 12.80
N GLU A 48 0.85 -18.82 13.93
CA GLU A 48 1.49 -18.97 15.25
C GLU A 48 2.34 -17.74 15.66
N VAL A 49 1.86 -16.53 15.32
CA VAL A 49 2.53 -15.26 15.64
C VAL A 49 1.69 -14.41 16.57
N PRO A 50 2.27 -13.63 17.48
CA PRO A 50 1.53 -12.75 18.38
C PRO A 50 0.68 -11.73 17.60
N ALA A 51 -0.57 -11.52 18.00
CA ALA A 51 -1.42 -10.47 17.51
C ALA A 51 -1.70 -9.42 18.61
N PHE A 52 -1.63 -8.16 18.23
CA PHE A 52 -1.81 -7.01 19.11
C PHE A 52 -3.03 -6.20 18.69
N ALA A 53 -3.65 -5.52 19.65
CA ALA A 53 -4.77 -4.64 19.35
C ALA A 53 -4.31 -3.31 18.72
N ASN A 54 -3.12 -2.83 19.12
CA ASN A 54 -2.60 -1.53 18.71
C ASN A 54 -1.29 -1.68 17.92
N PRO A 55 -1.10 -0.88 16.85
CA PRO A 55 0.13 -0.92 16.06
C PRO A 55 1.37 -0.49 16.85
N GLU A 56 1.21 0.33 17.90
CA GLU A 56 2.29 0.76 18.80
C GLU A 56 2.98 -0.40 19.51
N ASP A 57 2.27 -1.51 19.73
CA ASP A 57 2.81 -2.70 20.38
C ASP A 57 3.90 -3.41 19.56
N LEU A 58 4.01 -3.07 18.27
CA LEU A 58 5.09 -3.54 17.39
C LEU A 58 6.37 -2.68 17.48
N LEU A 59 6.29 -1.46 18.03
CA LEU A 59 7.47 -0.60 18.19
C LEU A 59 8.55 -1.26 19.07
N GLY A 60 9.79 -1.10 18.67
CA GLY A 60 10.94 -1.73 19.33
C GLY A 60 11.09 -3.23 19.09
N LYS A 61 10.13 -3.89 18.44
CA LYS A 61 10.18 -5.31 18.07
C LYS A 61 10.52 -5.53 16.59
N VAL A 62 10.19 -4.55 15.72
CA VAL A 62 10.31 -4.65 14.27
C VAL A 62 11.37 -3.69 13.72
N GLN A 63 12.02 -4.10 12.64
CA GLN A 63 12.90 -3.25 11.82
C GLN A 63 12.20 -2.76 10.57
N ALA A 64 11.17 -3.50 10.11
CA ALA A 64 10.30 -3.09 9.03
C ALA A 64 8.84 -3.48 9.32
N VAL A 65 7.90 -2.74 8.74
CA VAL A 65 6.48 -3.00 8.90
C VAL A 65 5.74 -2.85 7.58
N SER A 66 4.76 -3.74 7.34
CA SER A 66 3.74 -3.50 6.31
C SER A 66 2.50 -2.89 6.95
N ILE A 67 1.97 -1.83 6.33
CA ILE A 67 0.72 -1.19 6.75
C ILE A 67 -0.33 -1.44 5.67
N ALA A 68 -1.36 -2.21 6.01
CA ALA A 68 -2.47 -2.61 5.15
C ALA A 68 -3.84 -2.35 5.82
N SER A 69 -3.89 -1.36 6.68
CA SER A 69 -5.08 -0.82 7.34
C SER A 69 -5.93 0.01 6.35
N PRO A 70 -7.11 0.53 6.73
CA PRO A 70 -7.83 1.51 5.92
C PRO A 70 -7.00 2.75 5.63
N THR A 71 -7.18 3.34 4.43
CA THR A 71 -6.39 4.48 3.95
C THR A 71 -6.41 5.69 4.90
N SER A 72 -7.52 5.88 5.61
CA SER A 72 -7.67 6.95 6.60
C SER A 72 -6.66 6.87 7.75
N LEU A 73 -6.07 5.71 8.00
CA LEU A 73 -5.10 5.47 9.07
C LEU A 73 -3.64 5.46 8.57
N HIS A 74 -3.42 5.43 7.27
CA HIS A 74 -2.10 5.25 6.66
C HIS A 74 -1.10 6.31 7.12
N TYR A 75 -1.50 7.59 7.08
CA TYR A 75 -0.60 8.70 7.42
C TYR A 75 -0.08 8.60 8.86
N GLU A 76 -0.98 8.50 9.84
CA GLU A 76 -0.58 8.49 11.25
C GLU A 76 0.24 7.24 11.59
N GLN A 77 -0.17 6.07 11.09
CA GLN A 77 0.56 4.83 11.35
C GLN A 77 1.94 4.84 10.69
N ALA A 78 2.03 5.24 9.40
CA ALA A 78 3.32 5.32 8.72
C ALA A 78 4.25 6.34 9.38
N ARG A 79 3.73 7.50 9.77
CA ARG A 79 4.49 8.52 10.49
C ARG A 79 5.10 7.98 11.78
N MET A 80 4.30 7.30 12.58
CA MET A 80 4.73 6.70 13.85
C MET A 80 5.92 5.75 13.67
N PHE A 81 5.83 4.82 12.72
CA PHE A 81 6.92 3.88 12.46
C PHE A 81 8.16 4.54 11.86
N LEU A 82 7.98 5.47 10.92
CA LEU A 82 9.10 6.23 10.34
C LEU A 82 9.81 7.08 11.40
N GLU A 83 9.08 7.73 12.32
CA GLU A 83 9.64 8.46 13.46
C GLU A 83 10.46 7.56 14.39
N ALA A 84 10.07 6.31 14.54
CA ALA A 84 10.78 5.30 15.30
C ALA A 84 11.99 4.67 14.56
N GLY A 85 12.25 5.09 13.31
CA GLY A 85 13.35 4.53 12.52
C GLY A 85 13.06 3.16 11.90
N VAL A 86 11.79 2.81 11.74
CA VAL A 86 11.33 1.55 11.14
C VAL A 86 11.05 1.75 9.65
N HIS A 87 11.51 0.81 8.82
CA HIS A 87 11.19 0.78 7.38
C HIS A 87 9.72 0.47 7.16
N VAL A 88 9.08 1.12 6.19
CA VAL A 88 7.64 0.99 5.96
C VAL A 88 7.33 0.57 4.53
N LEU A 89 6.59 -0.53 4.37
CA LEU A 89 5.83 -0.86 3.18
C LEU A 89 4.38 -0.44 3.43
N LEU A 90 3.91 0.57 2.71
CA LEU A 90 2.59 1.16 2.88
C LEU A 90 1.69 0.78 1.72
N GLU A 91 0.52 0.19 1.98
CA GLU A 91 -0.44 -0.12 0.93
C GLU A 91 -0.94 1.14 0.20
N LYS A 92 -1.38 0.92 -1.03
CA LYS A 92 -1.99 1.97 -1.84
C LYS A 92 -3.45 2.27 -1.39
N PRO A 93 -3.92 3.50 -1.56
CA PRO A 93 -3.14 4.70 -1.85
C PRO A 93 -2.28 5.08 -0.66
N MET A 94 -1.13 5.69 -0.91
CA MET A 94 -0.18 6.05 0.15
C MET A 94 -0.84 6.85 1.28
N THR A 95 -1.63 7.86 0.92
CA THR A 95 -2.38 8.73 1.83
C THR A 95 -3.61 9.28 1.12
N ARG A 96 -4.46 9.99 1.85
CA ARG A 96 -5.63 10.67 1.29
C ARG A 96 -5.30 11.99 0.62
N THR A 97 -4.22 12.64 1.04
CA THR A 97 -3.82 13.94 0.53
C THR A 97 -2.37 13.96 0.06
N MET A 98 -2.07 14.83 -0.91
CA MET A 98 -0.72 15.05 -1.39
C MET A 98 0.20 15.65 -0.32
N GLN A 99 -0.34 16.43 0.59
CA GLN A 99 0.43 17.02 1.69
C GLN A 99 0.96 15.94 2.61
N GLU A 100 0.10 15.04 3.09
CA GLU A 100 0.48 13.90 3.93
C GLU A 100 1.54 13.03 3.25
N ALA A 101 1.35 12.73 1.95
CA ALA A 101 2.32 11.94 1.19
C ALA A 101 3.72 12.59 1.17
N ARG A 102 3.78 13.91 0.92
CA ARG A 102 5.05 14.65 0.92
C ARG A 102 5.71 14.70 2.29
N GLU A 103 4.92 14.78 3.35
CA GLU A 103 5.42 14.77 4.73
C GLU A 103 6.05 13.42 5.06
N LEU A 104 5.40 12.29 4.71
CA LEU A 104 5.96 10.95 4.92
C LEU A 104 7.26 10.74 4.14
N VAL A 105 7.33 11.18 2.88
CA VAL A 105 8.56 11.08 2.06
C VAL A 105 9.71 11.84 2.72
N ARG A 106 9.48 13.10 3.10
CA ARG A 106 10.51 13.92 3.80
C ARG A 106 10.94 13.31 5.12
N LEU A 107 9.99 12.71 5.85
CA LEU A 107 10.28 12.07 7.12
C LEU A 107 11.16 10.83 6.93
N ALA A 108 10.84 9.98 5.95
CA ALA A 108 11.64 8.79 5.61
C ALA A 108 13.07 9.18 5.20
N GLU A 109 13.21 10.20 4.34
CA GLU A 109 14.51 10.74 3.95
C GLU A 109 15.31 11.26 5.16
N LYS A 110 14.67 12.07 6.01
CA LYS A 110 15.28 12.61 7.22
C LYS A 110 15.74 11.53 8.20
N ARG A 111 14.99 10.42 8.31
CA ARG A 111 15.30 9.30 9.20
C ARG A 111 16.25 8.26 8.57
N GLY A 112 16.51 8.35 7.27
CA GLY A 112 17.35 7.39 6.55
C GLY A 112 16.71 5.99 6.47
N VAL A 113 15.38 5.92 6.43
CA VAL A 113 14.62 4.67 6.34
C VAL A 113 13.89 4.54 5.01
N VAL A 114 13.57 3.32 4.64
CA VAL A 114 12.82 3.03 3.41
C VAL A 114 11.34 3.26 3.64
N LEU A 115 10.71 4.00 2.73
CA LEU A 115 9.26 4.09 2.58
C LEU A 115 8.92 3.63 1.16
N GLN A 116 8.21 2.52 1.04
CA GLN A 116 7.76 1.95 -0.22
C GLN A 116 6.24 1.88 -0.27
N VAL A 117 5.66 2.22 -1.42
CA VAL A 117 4.21 2.08 -1.64
C VAL A 117 3.89 0.78 -2.35
N GLY A 118 2.83 0.09 -1.93
CA GLY A 118 2.40 -1.22 -2.41
C GLY A 118 1.76 -1.21 -3.81
N HIS A 119 2.45 -0.67 -4.82
CA HIS A 119 2.03 -0.75 -6.22
C HIS A 119 2.30 -2.14 -6.80
N ILE A 120 1.62 -3.16 -6.27
CA ILE A 120 1.84 -4.57 -6.59
C ILE A 120 1.69 -4.88 -8.08
N VAL A 121 0.84 -4.16 -8.80
CA VAL A 121 0.58 -4.37 -10.24
C VAL A 121 1.86 -4.24 -11.07
N ARG A 122 2.84 -3.44 -10.64
CA ARG A 122 4.15 -3.31 -11.29
C ARG A 122 4.90 -4.63 -11.42
N PHE A 123 4.64 -5.58 -10.52
CA PHE A 123 5.35 -6.86 -10.43
C PHE A 123 4.61 -8.01 -11.13
N TYR A 124 3.45 -7.73 -11.73
CA TYR A 124 2.74 -8.76 -12.51
C TYR A 124 3.55 -9.12 -13.75
N ARG A 125 3.63 -10.42 -14.05
CA ARG A 125 4.35 -10.93 -15.22
C ARG A 125 3.93 -10.23 -16.51
N ALA A 126 2.63 -10.07 -16.74
CA ALA A 126 2.11 -9.37 -17.91
C ALA A 126 2.60 -7.93 -18.02
N VAL A 127 2.78 -7.22 -16.90
CA VAL A 127 3.34 -5.86 -16.88
C VAL A 127 4.83 -5.88 -17.21
N ASN A 128 5.58 -6.83 -16.66
CA ASN A 128 7.00 -6.99 -16.98
C ASN A 128 7.20 -7.33 -18.46
N ASP A 129 6.37 -8.22 -19.01
CA ASP A 129 6.38 -8.57 -20.44
C ASP A 129 6.07 -7.32 -21.28
N LEU A 130 5.03 -6.55 -20.94
CA LEU A 130 4.67 -5.30 -21.60
C LEU A 130 5.83 -4.29 -21.56
N MET A 131 6.47 -4.08 -20.40
CA MET A 131 7.61 -3.18 -20.23
C MET A 131 8.81 -3.59 -21.09
N SER A 132 9.01 -4.88 -21.33
CA SER A 132 10.09 -5.38 -22.19
C SER A 132 9.82 -5.14 -23.69
N MET A 133 8.55 -5.18 -24.09
CA MET A 133 8.10 -5.09 -25.49
C MET A 133 7.90 -3.64 -25.93
N VAL A 134 7.36 -2.79 -25.08
CA VAL A 134 7.01 -1.40 -25.41
C VAL A 134 8.18 -0.48 -25.08
N LYS A 135 8.78 0.14 -26.09
CA LYS A 135 9.92 1.07 -25.92
C LYS A 135 9.47 2.53 -25.90
N THR A 136 8.64 2.92 -26.86
CA THR A 136 8.18 4.30 -27.06
C THR A 136 6.70 4.27 -27.43
N PRO A 137 5.78 4.24 -26.46
CA PRO A 137 4.36 4.23 -26.78
C PRO A 137 3.92 5.60 -27.31
N TRP A 138 3.14 5.60 -28.39
CA TRP A 138 2.55 6.81 -28.94
C TRP A 138 1.16 7.11 -28.34
N VAL A 139 0.45 6.04 -28.01
CA VAL A 139 -0.87 6.10 -27.39
C VAL A 139 -0.93 5.02 -26.32
N LEU A 140 -1.45 5.38 -25.17
CA LEU A 140 -1.78 4.45 -24.09
C LEU A 140 -3.25 4.66 -23.71
N GLU A 141 -4.01 3.59 -23.73
CA GLU A 141 -5.38 3.58 -23.22
C GLU A 141 -5.46 2.50 -22.13
N ALA A 142 -5.97 2.86 -20.98
CA ALA A 142 -6.21 1.94 -19.89
C ALA A 142 -7.70 2.04 -19.49
N ARG A 143 -8.33 0.89 -19.29
CA ARG A 143 -9.72 0.82 -18.86
C ARG A 143 -9.83 -0.20 -17.73
N ARG A 144 -10.29 0.27 -16.57
CA ARG A 144 -10.51 -0.56 -15.40
C ARG A 144 -11.94 -0.45 -14.91
N ILE A 145 -12.62 -1.57 -14.86
CA ILE A 145 -14.00 -1.65 -14.38
C ILE A 145 -13.99 -2.67 -13.24
N GLY A 146 -14.51 -2.28 -12.09
CA GLY A 146 -14.63 -3.15 -10.93
C GLY A 146 -15.94 -2.92 -10.20
N ASN A 147 -16.45 -3.95 -9.55
CA ASN A 147 -17.54 -3.84 -8.60
C ASN A 147 -16.95 -3.93 -7.19
N ASN A 148 -16.39 -2.82 -6.71
CA ASN A 148 -15.69 -2.81 -5.44
C ASN A 148 -16.55 -2.21 -4.32
N ARG A 149 -17.40 -3.03 -3.72
CA ARG A 149 -18.20 -2.66 -2.54
C ARG A 149 -17.43 -2.78 -1.21
N ARG A 150 -16.18 -3.22 -1.23
CA ARG A 150 -15.37 -3.44 -0.01
C ARG A 150 -14.74 -2.16 0.50
N ILE A 151 -14.31 -1.29 -0.39
CA ILE A 151 -13.64 -0.03 -0.06
C ILE A 151 -14.70 1.05 -0.03
N ARG A 152 -14.81 1.75 1.11
CA ARG A 152 -15.86 2.75 1.35
C ARG A 152 -15.30 4.11 1.78
N ASP A 153 -13.99 4.20 1.97
CA ASP A 153 -13.30 5.39 2.46
C ASP A 153 -12.59 6.20 1.36
N ILE A 154 -12.51 5.64 0.14
CA ILE A 154 -11.90 6.29 -1.02
C ILE A 154 -12.70 6.03 -2.30
N GLY A 155 -12.63 6.97 -3.25
CA GLY A 155 -13.28 6.85 -4.57
C GLY A 155 -12.46 6.03 -5.58
N VAL A 156 -13.05 5.84 -6.76
CA VAL A 156 -12.48 5.04 -7.87
C VAL A 156 -11.12 5.54 -8.34
N VAL A 157 -10.83 6.82 -8.20
CA VAL A 157 -9.52 7.39 -8.58
C VAL A 157 -8.41 6.80 -7.72
N LEU A 158 -8.56 6.84 -6.40
CA LEU A 158 -7.57 6.36 -5.44
C LEU A 158 -7.59 4.84 -5.26
N ASP A 159 -8.69 4.18 -5.60
CA ASP A 159 -8.77 2.72 -5.50
C ASP A 159 -8.35 2.00 -6.79
N LEU A 160 -8.90 2.39 -7.95
CA LEU A 160 -8.72 1.69 -9.21
C LEU A 160 -7.80 2.42 -10.18
N MET A 161 -8.09 3.69 -10.50
CA MET A 161 -7.34 4.47 -11.49
C MET A 161 -5.88 4.65 -11.11
N ILE A 162 -5.56 4.67 -9.83
CA ILE A 162 -4.18 4.79 -9.33
C ILE A 162 -3.24 3.71 -9.92
N HIS A 163 -3.74 2.50 -10.16
CA HIS A 163 -2.95 1.43 -10.77
C HIS A 163 -2.62 1.74 -12.23
N ASP A 164 -3.57 2.29 -12.97
CA ASP A 164 -3.40 2.59 -14.39
C ASP A 164 -2.54 3.84 -14.57
N LEU A 165 -2.73 4.86 -13.74
CA LEU A 165 -1.86 6.04 -13.70
C LEU A 165 -0.42 5.65 -13.36
N ASP A 166 -0.23 4.76 -12.39
CA ASP A 166 1.09 4.27 -12.02
C ASP A 166 1.80 3.55 -13.18
N LEU A 167 1.08 2.68 -13.90
CA LEU A 167 1.62 1.97 -15.06
C LEU A 167 1.91 2.91 -16.24
N VAL A 168 1.04 3.89 -16.50
CA VAL A 168 1.26 4.90 -17.56
C VAL A 168 2.53 5.69 -17.26
N LEU A 169 2.71 6.19 -16.04
CA LEU A 169 3.89 6.91 -15.64
C LEU A 169 5.17 6.05 -15.69
N LEU A 170 5.05 4.77 -15.36
CA LEU A 170 6.15 3.81 -15.42
C LEU A 170 6.58 3.53 -16.88
N LEU A 171 5.61 3.41 -17.80
CA LEU A 171 5.87 3.17 -19.23
C LEU A 171 6.44 4.40 -19.93
N LEU A 172 5.88 5.57 -19.68
CA LEU A 172 6.31 6.83 -20.31
C LEU A 172 7.63 7.34 -19.73
N ARG A 173 7.91 7.08 -18.44
CA ARG A 173 9.05 7.61 -17.69
C ARG A 173 9.14 9.14 -17.67
N GLU A 174 8.02 9.80 -17.96
CA GLU A 174 7.87 11.25 -18.05
C GLU A 174 6.64 11.70 -17.27
N LYS A 175 6.65 12.95 -16.83
CA LYS A 175 5.47 13.57 -16.22
C LYS A 175 4.55 14.11 -17.31
N PRO A 176 3.22 14.04 -17.14
CA PRO A 176 2.28 14.60 -18.10
C PRO A 176 2.46 16.13 -18.19
N LEU A 177 2.50 16.65 -19.41
CA LEU A 177 2.55 18.10 -19.66
C LEU A 177 1.18 18.76 -19.39
N ARG A 178 0.11 18.05 -19.68
CA ARG A 178 -1.27 18.49 -19.46
C ARG A 178 -2.13 17.29 -19.11
N TYR A 179 -3.16 17.51 -18.34
CA TYR A 179 -4.18 16.51 -18.07
C TYR A 179 -5.55 17.18 -17.98
N SER A 180 -6.59 16.42 -18.25
CA SER A 180 -7.98 16.79 -18.00
C SER A 180 -8.68 15.61 -17.34
N VAL A 181 -9.65 15.87 -16.50
CA VAL A 181 -10.39 14.83 -15.80
C VAL A 181 -11.88 15.11 -15.92
N VAL A 182 -12.65 14.07 -16.24
CA VAL A 182 -14.10 14.05 -16.15
C VAL A 182 -14.50 12.95 -15.20
N GLY A 183 -15.40 13.22 -14.28
CA GLY A 183 -15.81 12.25 -13.29
C GLY A 183 -17.24 12.47 -12.82
N ARG A 184 -17.73 11.48 -12.07
CA ARG A 184 -19.02 11.53 -11.36
C ARG A 184 -18.81 11.10 -9.92
N GLN A 185 -19.36 11.88 -9.00
CA GLN A 185 -19.38 11.54 -7.58
C GLN A 185 -20.78 11.06 -7.15
N VAL A 186 -20.80 10.10 -6.26
CA VAL A 186 -22.00 9.65 -5.56
C VAL A 186 -21.64 9.57 -4.08
N GLU A 187 -22.46 10.19 -3.23
CA GLU A 187 -22.23 10.26 -1.77
C GLU A 187 -20.84 10.79 -1.37
N GLY A 188 -20.28 11.71 -2.20
CA GLY A 188 -18.98 12.34 -1.94
C GLY A 188 -17.77 11.52 -2.36
N LEU A 189 -17.96 10.35 -2.96
CA LEU A 189 -16.88 9.52 -3.51
C LEU A 189 -16.94 9.47 -5.04
N ASP A 190 -15.79 9.43 -5.69
CA ASP A 190 -15.70 9.28 -7.15
C ASP A 190 -16.09 7.84 -7.52
N GLU A 191 -17.19 7.67 -8.28
CA GLU A 191 -17.62 6.37 -8.79
C GLU A 191 -17.24 6.14 -10.26
N TYR A 192 -16.97 7.22 -10.98
CA TYR A 192 -16.45 7.19 -12.34
C TYR A 192 -15.42 8.29 -12.50
N ALA A 193 -14.33 8.00 -13.17
CA ALA A 193 -13.34 8.98 -13.58
C ALA A 193 -12.68 8.58 -14.91
N GLN A 194 -12.40 9.59 -15.73
CA GLN A 194 -11.61 9.49 -16.95
C GLN A 194 -10.61 10.63 -16.96
N ALA A 195 -9.34 10.32 -17.19
CA ALA A 195 -8.23 11.27 -17.25
C ALA A 195 -7.47 11.13 -18.57
#